data_6dae8b83e61d18ca4b9dca8b100f934c
#
_entry.id   6dae8b83e61d18ca4b9dca8b100f934c
#
_cell.length_a   1.000
_cell.length_b   1.000
_cell.length_c   1.000
_cell.angle_alpha   90.00
_cell.angle_beta   90.00
_cell.angle_gamma   90.00
#
_symmetry.space_group_name_H-M   'P 1'
#
loop_
_entity.id
_entity.type
_entity.pdbx_description
1 polymer ?
#
loop_
_entity_poly.entity_id
_entity_poly.type
_entity_poly.pdbx_seq_one_letter_code
_entity_poly.pdbx_strand_id
1 'polypeptide(L)'
;MKIYIYTDGAASGNPGPGGYGIVMIAGKHRKELAKGYRLTTNNRMELLAVIVALEHIKSDGSDVLVTSDSKYVVDSVEKGWVFNWVKKGFKGKKNSDLWKRFLKIYPKHKVKFEWVKGHNNHPENERCDALAVSASQKENLPFDMGYEDIIRENKGLF
;
A
#
# COMPACT_ATOMS: atom_id res chain seq x y z
N MET A 1 15.11 -3.37 -17.18
CA MET A 1 15.56 -3.87 -15.86
C MET A 1 14.33 -4.25 -15.06
N LYS A 2 14.37 -5.39 -14.39
CA LYS A 2 13.25 -5.83 -13.55
C LYS A 2 13.41 -5.31 -12.13
N ILE A 3 12.32 -4.82 -11.59
CA ILE A 3 12.26 -4.30 -10.21
C ILE A 3 11.38 -5.23 -9.38
N TYR A 4 11.90 -5.69 -8.26
CA TYR A 4 11.16 -6.49 -7.29
C TYR A 4 10.78 -5.60 -6.12
N ILE A 5 9.48 -5.56 -5.81
CA ILE A 5 8.95 -4.77 -4.72
C ILE A 5 8.26 -5.71 -3.73
N TYR A 6 8.59 -5.57 -2.46
CA TYR A 6 7.96 -6.27 -1.35
C TYR A 6 7.31 -5.24 -0.46
N THR A 7 6.08 -5.49 -0.04
CA THR A 7 5.32 -4.52 0.73
C THR A 7 4.60 -5.20 1.89
N ASP A 8 4.38 -4.45 2.95
CA ASP A 8 3.50 -4.83 4.03
C ASP A 8 2.90 -3.60 4.69
N GLY A 9 1.77 -3.78 5.33
CA GLY A 9 1.10 -2.73 6.08
C GLY A 9 0.44 -3.31 7.32
N ALA A 10 0.36 -2.50 8.35
CA ALA A 10 -0.20 -2.91 9.63
C ALA A 10 -0.90 -1.73 10.30
N ALA A 11 -1.95 -2.02 11.08
CA ALA A 11 -2.55 -1.04 11.98
C ALA A 11 -2.94 -1.74 13.28
N SER A 12 -2.56 -1.16 14.40
CA SER A 12 -2.91 -1.65 15.71
C SER A 12 -4.32 -1.18 16.06
N GLY A 13 -5.24 -2.13 16.29
CA GLY A 13 -6.63 -1.79 16.61
C GLY A 13 -7.54 -1.50 15.40
N ASN A 14 -7.04 -1.53 14.22
CA ASN A 14 -7.68 -1.42 12.89
C ASN A 14 -9.12 -0.85 12.87
N PRO A 15 -9.36 0.49 13.01
CA PRO A 15 -8.35 1.53 12.86
C PRO A 15 -7.54 1.79 14.12
N GLY A 16 -6.37 2.35 13.89
CA GLY A 16 -5.42 2.70 14.95
C GLY A 16 -4.13 3.22 14.36
N PRO A 17 -3.08 3.38 15.19
CA PRO A 17 -1.77 3.70 14.66
C PRO A 17 -1.30 2.61 13.70
N GLY A 18 -0.83 3.02 12.53
CA GLY A 18 -0.41 2.07 11.52
C GLY A 18 0.83 2.54 10.78
N GLY A 19 1.34 1.67 9.91
CA GLY A 19 2.49 1.98 9.10
C GLY A 19 2.64 1.02 7.94
N TYR A 20 3.49 1.38 7.00
CA TYR A 20 3.87 0.50 5.91
C TYR A 20 5.38 0.30 5.85
N GLY A 21 5.78 -0.81 5.25
CA GLY A 21 7.16 -1.11 4.97
C GLY A 21 7.32 -1.59 3.54
N ILE A 22 8.40 -1.17 2.91
CA ILE A 22 8.71 -1.45 1.51
C ILE A 22 10.16 -1.86 1.38
N VAL A 23 10.42 -2.91 0.60
CA VAL A 23 11.74 -3.27 0.12
C VAL A 23 11.71 -3.27 -1.39
N MET A 24 12.61 -2.51 -2.02
CA MET A 24 12.73 -2.44 -3.48
C MET A 24 14.11 -2.95 -3.89
N ILE A 25 14.14 -3.87 -4.84
CA ILE A 25 15.38 -4.48 -5.32
C ILE A 25 15.44 -4.40 -6.84
N ALA A 26 16.53 -3.83 -7.37
CA ALA A 26 16.80 -3.75 -8.80
C ALA A 26 18.28 -4.06 -9.01
N GLY A 27 18.58 -5.27 -9.46
CA GLY A 27 19.97 -5.74 -9.59
C GLY A 27 20.68 -5.73 -8.23
N LYS A 28 21.74 -4.94 -8.12
CA LYS A 28 22.52 -4.80 -6.87
C LYS A 28 21.97 -3.70 -5.95
N HIS A 29 20.96 -2.95 -6.40
CA HIS A 29 20.42 -1.83 -5.64
C HIS A 29 19.28 -2.33 -4.74
N ARG A 30 19.32 -1.90 -3.49
CA ARG A 30 18.27 -2.19 -2.50
C ARG A 30 17.88 -0.90 -1.81
N LYS A 31 16.59 -0.68 -1.68
CA LYS A 31 16.06 0.48 -0.97
C LYS A 31 14.94 0.02 -0.03
N GLU A 32 14.96 0.54 1.19
CA GLU A 32 13.91 0.32 2.17
C GLU A 32 13.19 1.62 2.47
N LEU A 33 11.88 1.57 2.55
CA LEU A 33 11.03 2.72 2.87
C LEU A 33 10.04 2.30 3.95
N ALA A 34 9.73 3.22 4.84
CA ALA A 34 8.72 3.00 5.87
C ALA A 34 8.13 4.32 6.32
N LYS A 35 6.86 4.32 6.70
CA LYS A 35 6.19 5.49 7.26
C LYS A 35 5.03 5.04 8.13
N GLY A 36 4.77 5.79 9.20
CA GLY A 36 3.66 5.54 10.09
C GLY A 36 2.64 6.67 10.07
N TYR A 37 1.43 6.35 10.52
CA TYR A 37 0.31 7.29 10.64
C TYR A 37 -0.40 7.05 11.97
N ARG A 38 -0.93 8.12 12.57
CA ARG A 38 -1.55 8.04 13.90
C ARG A 38 -2.88 7.29 13.92
N LEU A 39 -3.64 7.34 12.82
CA LEU A 39 -4.94 6.68 12.70
C LEU A 39 -5.18 6.28 11.25
N THR A 40 -5.20 4.99 11.00
CA THR A 40 -5.38 4.41 9.67
C THR A 40 -5.87 2.97 9.78
N THR A 41 -5.92 2.26 8.66
CA THR A 41 -6.34 0.85 8.62
C THR A 41 -5.30 -0.02 7.96
N ASN A 42 -5.36 -1.33 8.21
CA ASN A 42 -4.49 -2.30 7.55
C ASN A 42 -4.55 -2.18 6.03
N ASN A 43 -5.76 -2.16 5.47
CA ASN A 43 -5.93 -2.10 4.01
C ASN A 43 -5.36 -0.83 3.41
N ARG A 44 -5.49 0.31 4.09
CA ARG A 44 -4.90 1.56 3.61
C ARG A 44 -3.39 1.48 3.60
N MET A 45 -2.78 0.91 4.63
CA MET A 45 -1.33 0.78 4.71
C MET A 45 -0.79 -0.21 3.68
N GLU A 46 -1.47 -1.32 3.45
CA GLU A 46 -1.13 -2.28 2.41
C GLU A 46 -1.14 -1.64 1.01
N LEU A 47 -2.19 -0.89 0.71
CA LEU A 47 -2.35 -0.23 -0.58
C LEU A 47 -1.36 0.92 -0.75
N LEU A 48 -1.20 1.74 0.29
CA LEU A 48 -0.30 2.90 0.24
C LEU A 48 1.16 2.46 0.04
N ALA A 49 1.56 1.34 0.64
CA ALA A 49 2.89 0.78 0.42
C ALA A 49 3.16 0.54 -1.07
N VAL A 50 2.22 -0.09 -1.76
CA VAL A 50 2.35 -0.34 -3.20
C VAL A 50 2.44 0.96 -3.99
N ILE A 51 1.57 1.91 -3.69
CA ILE A 51 1.53 3.21 -4.36
C ILE A 51 2.87 3.94 -4.22
N VAL A 52 3.35 4.06 -3.00
CA VAL A 52 4.59 4.78 -2.70
C VAL A 52 5.78 4.10 -3.39
N ALA A 53 5.83 2.76 -3.36
CA ALA A 53 6.89 2.03 -4.05
C ALA A 53 6.91 2.33 -5.55
N LEU A 54 5.76 2.26 -6.20
CA LEU A 54 5.66 2.54 -7.63
C LEU A 54 6.02 4.00 -7.96
N GLU A 55 5.62 4.93 -7.10
CA GLU A 55 5.95 6.35 -7.28
C GLU A 55 7.44 6.66 -7.12
N HIS A 56 8.18 5.79 -6.43
CA HIS A 56 9.63 5.94 -6.26
C HIS A 56 10.44 5.49 -7.47
N ILE A 57 9.84 4.80 -8.41
CA ILE A 57 10.52 4.37 -9.62
C ILE A 57 10.71 5.57 -10.54
N LYS A 58 11.96 5.85 -10.92
CA LYS A 58 12.29 7.07 -11.67
C LYS A 58 12.01 6.96 -13.17
N SER A 59 12.11 5.76 -13.75
CA SER A 59 11.97 5.55 -15.20
C SER A 59 10.63 4.92 -15.53
N ASP A 60 9.90 5.49 -16.48
CA ASP A 60 8.65 4.90 -16.95
C ASP A 60 8.92 3.60 -17.74
N GLY A 61 7.93 2.72 -17.81
CA GLY A 61 8.01 1.48 -18.58
C GLY A 61 8.81 0.35 -17.93
N SER A 62 9.05 0.43 -16.63
CA SER A 62 9.77 -0.62 -15.90
C SER A 62 8.93 -1.88 -15.75
N ASP A 63 9.59 -3.05 -15.79
CA ASP A 63 8.97 -4.32 -15.40
C ASP A 63 9.02 -4.44 -13.89
N VAL A 64 7.87 -4.56 -13.25
CA VAL A 64 7.76 -4.57 -11.80
C VAL A 64 6.99 -5.79 -11.33
N LEU A 65 7.54 -6.51 -10.37
CA LEU A 65 6.83 -7.57 -9.65
C LEU A 65 6.64 -7.13 -8.20
N VAL A 66 5.38 -6.97 -7.80
CA VAL A 66 5.02 -6.62 -6.42
C VAL A 66 4.60 -7.87 -5.67
N THR A 67 5.29 -8.19 -4.59
CA THR A 67 4.97 -9.31 -3.71
C THR A 67 4.31 -8.76 -2.44
N SER A 68 3.10 -9.22 -2.17
CA SER A 68 2.29 -8.75 -1.04
C SER A 68 1.52 -9.90 -0.43
N ASP A 69 1.29 -9.85 0.87
CA ASP A 69 0.42 -10.80 1.57
C ASP A 69 -1.05 -10.31 1.65
N SER A 70 -1.33 -9.14 1.13
CA SER A 70 -2.68 -8.56 1.12
C SER A 70 -3.50 -9.07 -0.07
N LYS A 71 -4.43 -9.98 0.19
CA LYS A 71 -5.39 -10.41 -0.84
C LYS A 71 -6.25 -9.24 -1.32
N TYR A 72 -6.58 -8.33 -0.43
CA TYR A 72 -7.35 -7.14 -0.79
C TYR A 72 -6.69 -6.37 -1.94
N VAL A 73 -5.39 -6.08 -1.83
CA VAL A 73 -4.66 -5.32 -2.86
C VAL A 73 -4.44 -6.18 -4.10
N VAL A 74 -3.91 -7.38 -3.93
CA VAL A 74 -3.55 -8.25 -5.06
C VAL A 74 -4.78 -8.59 -5.89
N ASP A 75 -5.87 -9.04 -5.26
CA ASP A 75 -7.08 -9.44 -5.97
C ASP A 75 -7.80 -8.25 -6.62
N SER A 76 -7.81 -7.09 -5.96
CA SER A 76 -8.43 -5.90 -6.53
C SER A 76 -7.82 -5.51 -7.88
N VAL A 77 -6.52 -5.75 -8.06
CA VAL A 77 -5.82 -5.43 -9.30
C VAL A 77 -5.82 -6.63 -10.25
N GLU A 78 -5.36 -7.80 -9.81
CA GLU A 78 -5.18 -8.96 -10.67
C GLU A 78 -6.49 -9.56 -11.16
N LYS A 79 -7.55 -9.49 -10.36
CA LYS A 79 -8.90 -9.90 -10.78
C LYS A 79 -9.66 -8.79 -11.49
N GLY A 80 -9.05 -7.61 -11.62
CA GLY A 80 -9.63 -6.49 -12.36
C GLY A 80 -10.74 -5.74 -11.65
N TRP A 81 -10.97 -5.98 -10.36
CA TRP A 81 -12.07 -5.37 -9.62
C TRP A 81 -11.98 -3.84 -9.58
N VAL A 82 -10.78 -3.31 -9.37
CA VAL A 82 -10.60 -1.85 -9.28
C VAL A 82 -10.98 -1.14 -10.58
N PHE A 83 -10.78 -1.76 -11.72
CA PHE A 83 -11.11 -1.17 -13.01
C PHE A 83 -12.63 -1.07 -13.20
N ASN A 84 -13.40 -2.00 -12.63
CA ASN A 84 -14.86 -1.90 -12.59
C ASN A 84 -15.33 -0.83 -11.59
N TRP A 85 -14.65 -0.70 -10.45
CA TRP A 85 -14.99 0.34 -9.47
C TRP A 85 -14.84 1.75 -10.06
N VAL A 86 -13.80 1.98 -10.87
CA VAL A 86 -13.58 3.26 -11.56
C VAL A 86 -14.79 3.62 -12.41
N LYS A 87 -15.28 2.67 -13.20
CA LYS A 87 -16.43 2.87 -14.09
C LYS A 87 -17.70 3.27 -13.33
N LYS A 88 -17.80 2.86 -12.07
CA LYS A 88 -18.94 3.14 -11.18
C LYS A 88 -18.68 4.31 -10.24
N GLY A 89 -17.58 5.07 -10.42
CA GLY A 89 -17.21 6.20 -9.59
C GLY A 89 -16.88 5.82 -8.16
N PHE A 90 -16.42 4.58 -7.92
CA PHE A 90 -16.11 4.02 -6.60
C PHE A 90 -17.30 4.00 -5.64
N LYS A 91 -18.53 4.01 -6.16
CA LYS A 91 -19.72 4.00 -5.33
C LYS A 91 -19.73 2.81 -4.37
N GLY A 92 -19.87 3.09 -3.07
CA GLY A 92 -19.89 2.06 -2.03
C GLY A 92 -18.52 1.44 -1.75
N LYS A 93 -17.43 1.98 -2.28
CA LYS A 93 -16.08 1.44 -2.08
C LYS A 93 -15.25 2.33 -1.16
N LYS A 94 -14.52 1.69 -0.25
CA LYS A 94 -13.58 2.36 0.66
C LYS A 94 -12.27 2.65 -0.06
N ASN A 95 -11.50 3.59 0.48
CA ASN A 95 -10.14 3.90 0.02
C ASN A 95 -10.08 4.43 -1.40
N SER A 96 -11.15 5.08 -1.87
CA SER A 96 -11.21 5.63 -3.22
C SER A 96 -10.09 6.63 -3.50
N ASP A 97 -9.69 7.42 -2.50
CA ASP A 97 -8.58 8.36 -2.61
C ASP A 97 -7.27 7.66 -2.98
N LEU A 98 -6.97 6.55 -2.31
CA LEU A 98 -5.77 5.78 -2.58
C LEU A 98 -5.86 5.02 -3.93
N TRP A 99 -7.02 4.45 -4.24
CA TRP A 99 -7.19 3.75 -5.52
C TRP A 99 -7.07 4.71 -6.71
N LYS A 100 -7.55 5.92 -6.59
CA LYS A 100 -7.37 6.94 -7.63
C LYS A 100 -5.89 7.28 -7.83
N ARG A 101 -5.15 7.39 -6.74
CA ARG A 101 -3.70 7.62 -6.78
C ARG A 101 -2.97 6.43 -7.40
N PHE A 102 -3.35 5.21 -7.04
CA PHE A 102 -2.82 3.98 -7.63
C PHE A 102 -3.00 3.98 -9.15
N LEU A 103 -4.20 4.30 -9.62
CA LEU A 103 -4.52 4.27 -11.05
C LEU A 103 -3.79 5.34 -11.87
N LYS A 104 -3.24 6.36 -11.23
CA LYS A 104 -2.37 7.34 -11.90
C LYS A 104 -0.96 6.81 -12.12
N ILE A 105 -0.45 6.00 -11.18
CA ILE A 105 0.91 5.47 -11.30
C ILE A 105 0.97 4.11 -11.99
N TYR A 106 -0.04 3.30 -11.85
CA TYR A 106 -0.08 1.93 -12.38
C TYR A 106 0.22 1.84 -13.89
N PRO A 107 -0.39 2.68 -14.78
CA PRO A 107 -0.15 2.57 -16.22
C PRO A 107 1.27 2.97 -16.66
N LYS A 108 2.04 3.61 -15.80
CA LYS A 108 3.41 4.05 -16.14
C LYS A 108 4.41 2.91 -16.18
N HIS A 109 4.06 1.74 -15.66
CA HIS A 109 4.94 0.58 -15.58
C HIS A 109 4.19 -0.69 -15.98
N LYS A 110 4.95 -1.76 -16.22
CA LYS A 110 4.40 -3.10 -16.45
C LYS A 110 4.40 -3.81 -15.10
N VAL A 111 3.28 -3.70 -14.37
CA VAL A 111 3.19 -4.18 -12.99
C VAL A 111 2.45 -5.51 -12.93
N LYS A 112 3.06 -6.49 -12.29
CA LYS A 112 2.44 -7.75 -11.93
C LYS A 112 2.48 -7.93 -10.42
N PHE A 113 1.48 -8.60 -9.89
CA PHE A 113 1.39 -8.89 -8.46
C PHE A 113 1.54 -10.37 -8.20
N GLU A 114 2.20 -10.69 -7.09
CA GLU A 114 2.30 -12.05 -6.56
C GLU A 114 1.84 -12.02 -5.12
N TRP A 115 0.84 -12.84 -4.80
CA TRP A 115 0.40 -13.00 -3.43
C TRP A 115 1.24 -14.04 -2.72
N VAL A 116 1.66 -13.75 -1.48
CA VAL A 116 2.33 -14.69 -0.60
C VAL A 116 1.57 -14.74 0.73
N LYS A 117 1.61 -15.90 1.38
CA LYS A 117 1.03 -16.05 2.71
C LYS A 117 1.87 -15.28 3.72
N GLY A 118 1.22 -14.44 4.55
CA GLY A 118 1.91 -13.68 5.59
C GLY A 118 2.56 -14.61 6.62
N HIS A 119 3.70 -14.18 7.17
CA HIS A 119 4.46 -14.90 8.20
C HIS A 119 4.84 -16.34 7.80
N ASN A 120 5.18 -16.53 6.53
CA ASN A 120 5.53 -17.84 5.97
C ASN A 120 7.00 -17.94 5.60
N ASN A 121 7.89 -17.48 6.48
CA ASN A 121 9.34 -17.54 6.31
C ASN A 121 9.85 -16.89 5.00
N HIS A 122 9.17 -15.85 4.54
CA HIS A 122 9.59 -15.07 3.38
C HIS A 122 10.43 -13.88 3.87
N PRO A 123 11.78 -13.88 3.69
CA PRO A 123 12.65 -12.89 4.35
C PRO A 123 12.29 -11.44 4.05
N GLU A 124 12.02 -11.12 2.80
CA GLU A 124 11.72 -9.72 2.43
C GLU A 124 10.34 -9.30 2.93
N ASN A 125 9.37 -10.21 2.91
CA ASN A 125 8.05 -9.93 3.47
C ASN A 125 8.14 -9.69 4.99
N GLU A 126 8.92 -10.50 5.70
CA GLU A 126 9.15 -10.32 7.14
C GLU A 126 9.88 -9.01 7.43
N ARG A 127 10.81 -8.60 6.55
CA ARG A 127 11.48 -7.31 6.69
C ARG A 127 10.47 -6.16 6.53
N CYS A 128 9.57 -6.24 5.56
CA CYS A 128 8.51 -5.25 5.38
C CYS A 128 7.60 -5.15 6.59
N ASP A 129 7.23 -6.29 7.19
CA ASP A 129 6.44 -6.31 8.41
C ASP A 129 7.17 -5.59 9.55
N ALA A 130 8.44 -5.90 9.77
CA ALA A 130 9.24 -5.24 10.79
C ALA A 130 9.33 -3.73 10.57
N LEU A 131 9.52 -3.28 9.33
CA LEU A 131 9.53 -1.86 8.98
C LEU A 131 8.19 -1.20 9.27
N ALA A 132 7.09 -1.85 8.90
CA ALA A 132 5.74 -1.33 9.09
C ALA A 132 5.41 -1.19 10.59
N VAL A 133 5.68 -2.21 11.37
CA VAL A 133 5.41 -2.22 12.82
C VAL A 133 6.27 -1.15 13.51
N SER A 134 7.56 -1.09 13.21
CA SER A 134 8.46 -0.08 13.78
C SER A 134 7.99 1.34 13.46
N ALA A 135 7.58 1.58 12.22
CA ALA A 135 7.08 2.90 11.81
C ALA A 135 5.80 3.27 12.57
N SER A 136 4.91 2.31 12.80
CA SER A 136 3.64 2.53 13.50
C SER A 136 3.81 2.86 14.99
N GLN A 137 4.96 2.54 15.55
CA GLN A 137 5.26 2.73 17.00
C GLN A 137 6.00 4.03 17.30
N LYS A 138 6.30 4.84 16.29
CA LYS A 138 6.99 6.12 16.49
C LYS A 138 6.10 7.14 17.17
N GLU A 139 6.72 8.12 17.83
CA GLU A 139 6.02 9.25 18.41
C GLU A 139 5.69 10.29 17.33
N ASN A 140 4.69 11.12 17.61
CA ASN A 140 4.30 12.25 16.76
C ASN A 140 3.97 11.84 15.32
N LEU A 141 3.21 10.76 15.17
CA LEU A 141 2.82 10.27 13.86
C LEU A 141 1.94 11.28 13.12
N PRO A 142 2.15 11.44 11.79
CA PRO A 142 1.31 12.31 10.98
C PRO A 142 -0.09 11.75 10.80
N PHE A 143 -0.98 12.60 10.29
CA PHE A 143 -2.35 12.22 9.94
C PHE A 143 -2.36 11.44 8.63
N ASP A 144 -3.16 10.39 8.56
CA ASP A 144 -3.62 9.84 7.28
C ASP A 144 -4.79 10.74 6.84
N MET A 145 -4.49 11.78 6.09
CA MET A 145 -5.46 12.83 5.77
C MET A 145 -6.69 12.28 5.05
N GLY A 146 -6.48 11.44 4.06
CA GLY A 146 -7.58 10.85 3.31
C GLY A 146 -8.53 10.04 4.18
N TYR A 147 -8.00 9.37 5.20
CA TYR A 147 -8.81 8.59 6.12
C TYR A 147 -9.50 9.47 7.17
N GLU A 148 -8.74 10.34 7.82
CA GLU A 148 -9.27 11.16 8.92
C GLU A 148 -10.28 12.19 8.44
N ASP A 149 -10.10 12.74 7.25
CA ASP A 149 -11.05 13.67 6.65
C ASP A 149 -12.40 13.01 6.40
N ILE A 150 -12.41 11.79 5.89
CA ILE A 150 -13.64 11.03 5.67
C ILE A 150 -14.36 10.78 7.00
N ILE A 151 -13.65 10.41 8.05
CA ILE A 151 -14.24 10.21 9.38
C ILE A 151 -14.86 11.49 9.90
N ARG A 152 -14.16 12.63 9.75
CA ARG A 152 -14.67 13.94 10.19
C ARG A 152 -15.92 14.35 9.43
N GLU A 153 -15.94 14.16 8.12
CA GLU A 153 -17.10 14.43 7.27
C GLU A 153 -18.30 13.60 7.72
N ASN A 154 -18.10 12.30 7.97
CA ASN A 154 -19.16 11.41 8.43
C ASN A 154 -19.71 11.81 9.79
N LYS A 155 -18.85 12.30 10.70
CA LYS A 155 -19.28 12.81 12.01
C LYS A 155 -19.99 14.15 11.91
N GLY A 156 -19.63 14.97 10.94
CA GLY A 156 -20.21 16.29 10.72
C GLY A 156 -21.60 16.26 10.09
N LEU A 157 -22.06 15.12 9.61
CA LEU A 157 -23.38 14.96 9.00
C LEU A 157 -24.52 14.91 10.05
N PHE A 158 -24.19 14.74 11.29
CA PHE A 158 -25.14 14.64 12.40
C PHE A 158 -24.64 15.47 13.59
#